data_e55d4b331f5f2d4f69df98c3d4c746f9
#
_entry.id   e55d4b331f5f2d4f69df98c3d4c746f9
#
_cell.length_a   1.000
_cell.length_b   1.000
_cell.length_c   1.000
_cell.angle_alpha   90.00
_cell.angle_beta   90.00
_cell.angle_gamma   90.00
#
_symmetry.space_group_name_H-M   'P 1'
#
loop_
_entity.id
_entity.type
_entity.pdbx_description
1 polymer ?
#
loop_
_entity_poly.entity_id
_entity_poly.type
_entity_poly.pdbx_seq_one_letter_code
_entity_poly.pdbx_strand_id
1 'polypeptide(L)'
;VIVVGDPGVGKTAIAEGLAKKIIEKDVPKPLLDKTVFSLDIGALVAGTKYRGDFEERAKLVLDTLAEKDDIILFIDEIHMITGAGTAGSSNMDLANMLKPLLARGKLNCVGATTPEEYRENIEKDRALMRRFQKYDINPPSVEDTKLIVKGIAPVYDCLLYTSDAADEGLG
;
A
#
# COMPACT_ATOMS: atom_id res chain seq x y z
N VAL A 1 6.40 8.74 1.46
CA VAL A 1 5.57 9.26 0.35
C VAL A 1 4.13 8.87 0.58
N ILE A 2 3.16 9.76 0.29
CA ILE A 2 1.74 9.40 0.19
C ILE A 2 1.25 9.67 -1.23
N VAL A 3 0.71 8.64 -1.85
CA VAL A 3 0.07 8.67 -3.16
C VAL A 3 -1.42 8.92 -2.96
N VAL A 4 -1.94 10.00 -3.50
CA VAL A 4 -3.34 10.42 -3.36
C VAL A 4 -4.01 10.42 -4.73
N GLY A 5 -5.13 9.73 -4.85
CA GLY A 5 -5.88 9.65 -6.10
C GLY A 5 -7.23 8.98 -5.92
N ASP A 6 -8.13 9.18 -6.87
CA ASP A 6 -9.46 8.60 -6.84
C ASP A 6 -9.44 7.05 -6.80
N PRO A 7 -10.51 6.41 -6.38
CA PRO A 7 -10.62 4.95 -6.47
C PRO A 7 -10.41 4.47 -7.92
N GLY A 8 -9.64 3.39 -8.08
CA GLY A 8 -9.42 2.77 -9.41
C GLY A 8 -8.37 3.42 -10.31
N VAL A 9 -7.69 4.52 -9.88
CA VAL A 9 -6.63 5.15 -10.70
C VAL A 9 -5.31 4.38 -10.72
N GLY A 10 -5.21 3.25 -10.01
CA GLY A 10 -4.02 2.39 -10.03
C GLY A 10 -3.01 2.65 -8.92
N LYS A 11 -3.41 3.21 -7.77
CA LYS A 11 -2.50 3.46 -6.64
C LYS A 11 -1.75 2.21 -6.16
N THR A 12 -2.44 1.09 -6.02
CA THR A 12 -1.85 -0.20 -5.63
C THR A 12 -0.89 -0.73 -6.71
N ALA A 13 -1.26 -0.56 -7.99
CA ALA A 13 -0.42 -0.95 -9.12
C ALA A 13 0.93 -0.21 -9.16
N ILE A 14 1.02 0.99 -8.58
CA ILE A 14 2.29 1.72 -8.45
C ILE A 14 3.28 0.95 -7.57
N ALA A 15 2.82 0.38 -6.46
CA ALA A 15 3.67 -0.41 -5.57
C ALA A 15 4.12 -1.72 -6.22
N GLU A 16 3.21 -2.40 -6.93
CA GLU A 16 3.51 -3.60 -7.70
C GLU A 16 4.49 -3.30 -8.85
N GLY A 17 4.28 -2.20 -9.57
CA GLY A 17 5.17 -1.71 -10.61
C GLY A 17 6.56 -1.37 -10.09
N LEU A 18 6.65 -0.75 -8.91
CA LEU A 18 7.93 -0.48 -8.25
C LEU A 18 8.65 -1.79 -7.91
N ALA A 19 7.95 -2.76 -7.31
CA ALA A 19 8.51 -4.06 -6.97
C ALA A 19 9.05 -4.79 -8.23
N LYS A 20 8.28 -4.78 -9.31
CA LYS A 20 8.68 -5.34 -10.61
C LYS A 20 9.94 -4.68 -11.13
N LYS A 21 10.00 -3.35 -11.16
CA LYS A 21 11.19 -2.58 -11.62
C LYS A 21 12.43 -2.85 -10.77
N ILE A 22 12.27 -3.06 -9.47
CA ILE A 22 13.38 -3.45 -8.59
C ILE A 22 13.93 -4.82 -9.00
N ILE A 23 13.06 -5.81 -9.25
CA ILE A 23 13.43 -7.16 -9.68
C ILE A 23 14.13 -7.12 -11.04
N GLU A 24 13.63 -6.31 -11.97
CA GLU A 24 14.21 -6.10 -13.30
C GLU A 24 15.48 -5.25 -13.28
N LYS A 25 15.86 -4.70 -12.11
CA LYS A 25 16.97 -3.76 -11.91
C LYS A 25 16.86 -2.47 -12.74
N ASP A 26 15.63 -2.10 -13.11
CA ASP A 26 15.29 -0.86 -13.81
C ASP A 26 14.94 0.26 -12.82
N VAL A 27 15.81 0.47 -11.84
CA VAL A 27 15.65 1.48 -10.79
C VAL A 27 17.00 2.15 -10.48
N PRO A 28 16.99 3.37 -9.91
CA PRO A 28 18.21 4.00 -9.41
C PRO A 28 18.95 3.15 -8.39
N LYS A 29 20.27 3.27 -8.32
CA LYS A 29 21.15 2.48 -7.42
C LYS A 29 20.65 2.33 -5.97
N PRO A 30 20.10 3.38 -5.30
CA PRO A 30 19.62 3.24 -3.92
C PRO A 30 18.43 2.31 -3.74
N LEU A 31 17.76 1.93 -4.83
CA LEU A 31 16.59 1.06 -4.82
C LEU A 31 16.86 -0.37 -5.29
N LEU A 32 18.05 -0.67 -5.82
CA LEU A 32 18.38 -1.96 -6.44
C LEU A 32 18.22 -3.16 -5.50
N ASP A 33 18.53 -2.95 -4.21
CA ASP A 33 18.49 -4.02 -3.20
C ASP A 33 17.30 -3.87 -2.25
N LYS A 34 16.29 -3.05 -2.64
CA LYS A 34 15.10 -2.85 -1.83
C LYS A 34 14.04 -3.91 -2.12
N THR A 35 13.24 -4.19 -1.11
CA THR A 35 12.07 -5.06 -1.19
C THR A 35 10.82 -4.28 -0.82
N VAL A 36 9.79 -4.34 -1.64
CA VAL A 36 8.48 -3.75 -1.32
C VAL A 36 7.69 -4.74 -0.48
N PHE A 37 7.33 -4.33 0.73
CA PHE A 37 6.51 -5.11 1.65
C PHE A 37 5.15 -4.45 1.82
N SER A 38 4.07 -5.13 1.46
CA SER A 38 2.70 -4.63 1.63
C SER A 38 2.17 -5.00 3.01
N LEU A 39 1.77 -3.99 3.78
CA LEU A 39 1.16 -4.17 5.09
C LEU A 39 -0.37 -4.11 4.95
N ASP A 40 -1.01 -5.21 5.28
CA ASP A 40 -2.47 -5.30 5.40
C ASP A 40 -2.89 -4.98 6.84
N ILE A 41 -3.47 -3.78 7.04
CA ILE A 41 -3.95 -3.32 8.34
C ILE A 41 -5.13 -4.17 8.80
N GLY A 42 -5.99 -4.62 7.88
CA GLY A 42 -7.12 -5.50 8.20
C GLY A 42 -6.65 -6.82 8.77
N ALA A 43 -5.60 -7.42 8.22
CA ALA A 43 -5.00 -8.65 8.71
C ALA A 43 -4.36 -8.47 10.11
N LEU A 44 -3.80 -7.29 10.41
CA LEU A 44 -3.28 -6.99 11.75
C LEU A 44 -4.38 -6.96 12.81
N VAL A 45 -5.55 -6.45 12.46
CA VAL A 45 -6.73 -6.36 13.35
C VAL A 45 -7.43 -7.71 13.48
N ALA A 46 -7.42 -8.53 12.44
CA ALA A 46 -8.15 -9.79 12.40
C ALA A 46 -7.75 -10.73 13.55
N GLY A 47 -8.76 -11.20 14.29
CA GLY A 47 -8.56 -12.14 15.41
C GLY A 47 -8.05 -11.53 16.71
N THR A 48 -7.85 -10.22 16.79
CA THR A 48 -7.55 -9.53 18.05
C THR A 48 -8.85 -9.25 18.82
N LYS A 49 -8.92 -9.71 20.06
CA LYS A 49 -10.08 -9.45 20.93
C LYS A 49 -9.91 -8.20 21.78
N TYR A 50 -8.68 -7.88 22.11
CA TYR A 50 -8.32 -6.76 22.98
C TYR A 50 -7.36 -5.83 22.25
N ARG A 51 -7.39 -4.56 22.63
CA ARG A 51 -6.48 -3.53 22.11
C ARG A 51 -5.00 -3.91 22.28
N GLY A 52 -4.65 -4.50 23.42
CA GLY A 52 -3.28 -4.92 23.70
C GLY A 52 -2.75 -5.96 22.71
N ASP A 53 -3.58 -6.91 22.29
CA ASP A 53 -3.19 -7.95 21.33
C ASP A 53 -2.81 -7.34 19.97
N PHE A 54 -3.57 -6.33 19.55
CA PHE A 54 -3.27 -5.58 18.33
C PHE A 54 -1.97 -4.78 18.45
N GLU A 55 -1.81 -4.02 19.54
CA GLU A 55 -0.63 -3.19 19.78
C GLU A 55 0.64 -4.04 19.83
N GLU A 56 0.62 -5.18 20.48
CA GLU A 56 1.74 -6.10 20.56
C GLU A 56 2.11 -6.67 19.18
N ARG A 57 1.09 -7.12 18.41
CA ARG A 57 1.29 -7.64 17.06
C ARG A 57 1.83 -6.57 16.11
N ALA A 58 1.24 -5.39 16.13
CA ALA A 58 1.66 -4.26 15.29
C ALA A 58 3.09 -3.84 15.62
N LYS A 59 3.42 -3.76 16.92
CA LYS A 59 4.77 -3.43 17.37
C LYS A 59 5.80 -4.46 16.89
N LEU A 60 5.51 -5.75 17.04
CA LEU A 60 6.41 -6.82 16.60
C LEU A 60 6.70 -6.71 15.10
N VAL A 61 5.65 -6.51 14.29
CA VAL A 61 5.80 -6.36 12.83
C VAL A 61 6.62 -5.12 12.49
N LEU A 62 6.29 -3.97 13.07
CA LEU A 62 6.98 -2.71 12.77
C LEU A 62 8.44 -2.71 13.24
N ASP A 63 8.74 -3.27 14.41
CA ASP A 63 10.11 -3.39 14.93
C ASP A 63 10.92 -4.31 14.01
N THR A 64 10.37 -5.46 13.60
CA THR A 64 11.01 -6.38 12.65
C THR A 64 11.30 -5.71 11.29
N LEU A 65 10.37 -4.89 10.79
CA LEU A 65 10.57 -4.16 9.53
C LEU A 65 11.61 -3.04 9.68
N ALA A 66 11.65 -2.39 10.84
CA ALA A 66 12.59 -1.30 11.12
C ALA A 66 14.05 -1.77 11.35
N GLU A 67 14.26 -3.07 11.63
CA GLU A 67 15.59 -3.67 11.69
C GLU A 67 16.22 -3.91 10.30
N LYS A 68 15.39 -3.86 9.25
CA LYS A 68 15.82 -4.13 7.87
C LYS A 68 15.89 -2.82 7.08
N ASP A 69 17.09 -2.45 6.67
CA ASP A 69 17.33 -1.22 5.91
C ASP A 69 16.89 -1.32 4.44
N ASP A 70 16.59 -2.53 3.96
CA ASP A 70 16.24 -2.83 2.56
C ASP A 70 14.73 -2.81 2.28
N ILE A 71 13.88 -2.53 3.28
CA ILE A 71 12.43 -2.57 3.12
C ILE A 71 11.85 -1.20 2.75
N ILE A 72 10.93 -1.24 1.78
CA ILE A 72 9.96 -0.17 1.48
C ILE A 72 8.59 -0.69 1.90
N LEU A 73 8.03 -0.13 2.98
CA LEU A 73 6.71 -0.49 3.46
C LEU A 73 5.64 0.19 2.61
N PHE A 74 4.79 -0.59 1.97
CA PHE A 74 3.60 -0.10 1.30
C PHE A 74 2.38 -0.31 2.20
N ILE A 75 1.58 0.73 2.39
CA ILE A 75 0.32 0.68 3.14
C ILE A 75 -0.78 1.20 2.23
N ASP A 76 -1.63 0.28 1.77
CA ASP A 76 -2.86 0.69 1.11
C ASP A 76 -3.86 1.22 2.14
N GLU A 77 -4.73 2.13 1.74
CA GLU A 77 -5.69 2.80 2.63
C GLU A 77 -5.02 3.35 3.91
N ILE A 78 -3.88 4.07 3.73
CA ILE A 78 -3.05 4.55 4.87
C ILE A 78 -3.83 5.40 5.88
N HIS A 79 -4.96 5.98 5.51
CA HIS A 79 -5.83 6.71 6.43
C HIS A 79 -6.34 5.83 7.59
N MET A 80 -6.40 4.51 7.41
CA MET A 80 -6.79 3.58 8.47
C MET A 80 -5.82 3.57 9.66
N ILE A 81 -4.58 4.02 9.50
CA ILE A 81 -3.62 4.08 10.62
C ILE A 81 -4.00 5.11 11.67
N THR A 82 -4.78 6.12 11.32
CA THR A 82 -5.13 7.25 12.22
C THR A 82 -6.33 6.96 13.12
N GLY A 83 -6.99 5.82 12.96
CA GLY A 83 -8.15 5.43 13.78
C GLY A 83 -9.34 6.39 13.65
N ALA A 84 -9.36 7.23 12.62
CA ALA A 84 -10.41 8.20 12.43
C ALA A 84 -11.67 7.53 11.86
N GLY A 85 -12.69 7.37 12.67
CA GLY A 85 -14.02 7.28 12.10
C GLY A 85 -15.01 6.26 12.66
N THR A 86 -14.72 5.52 13.73
CA THR A 86 -15.78 4.72 14.36
C THR A 86 -15.95 5.09 15.84
N ALA A 87 -17.02 5.82 16.12
CA ALA A 87 -17.49 6.03 17.47
C ALA A 87 -17.77 4.64 18.12
N GLY A 88 -16.87 4.20 19.00
CA GLY A 88 -17.10 3.02 19.81
C GLY A 88 -16.08 1.88 19.74
N SER A 89 -15.14 1.87 18.83
CA SER A 89 -14.04 0.92 18.85
C SER A 89 -12.72 1.62 19.19
N SER A 90 -12.02 1.05 20.13
CA SER A 90 -10.70 1.44 20.61
C SER A 90 -9.83 2.00 19.47
N ASN A 91 -9.50 3.30 19.55
CA ASN A 91 -8.61 3.98 18.60
C ASN A 91 -7.30 3.21 18.51
N MET A 92 -7.19 2.34 17.51
CA MET A 92 -5.95 1.65 17.19
C MET A 92 -5.07 2.66 16.47
N ASP A 93 -4.27 3.37 17.25
CA ASP A 93 -3.43 4.44 16.72
C ASP A 93 -2.09 3.87 16.26
N LEU A 94 -2.13 3.14 15.14
CA LEU A 94 -0.93 2.64 14.47
C LEU A 94 -0.03 3.82 14.02
N ALA A 95 -0.63 4.99 13.80
CA ALA A 95 0.11 6.19 13.45
C ALA A 95 1.12 6.58 14.54
N ASN A 96 0.76 6.46 15.82
CA ASN A 96 1.68 6.79 16.90
C ASN A 96 2.87 5.82 17.00
N MET A 97 2.70 4.59 16.52
CA MET A 97 3.79 3.60 16.45
C MET A 97 4.70 3.86 15.23
N LEU A 98 4.13 4.28 14.11
CA LEU A 98 4.88 4.61 12.88
C LEU A 98 5.65 5.92 12.97
N LYS A 99 5.10 6.95 13.62
CA LYS A 99 5.71 8.29 13.71
C LYS A 99 7.17 8.28 14.17
N PRO A 100 7.57 7.58 15.25
CA PRO A 100 8.97 7.56 15.67
C PRO A 100 9.89 6.83 14.69
N LEU A 101 9.42 5.78 14.02
CA LEU A 101 10.20 5.04 13.03
C LEU A 101 10.46 5.87 11.77
N LEU A 102 9.42 6.56 11.30
CA LEU A 102 9.52 7.50 10.17
C LEU A 102 10.43 8.70 10.53
N ALA A 103 10.34 9.21 11.76
CA ALA A 103 11.14 10.35 12.20
C ALA A 103 12.63 10.06 12.25
N ARG A 104 12.99 8.82 12.57
CA ARG A 104 14.38 8.36 12.67
C ARG A 104 14.95 7.89 11.32
N GLY A 105 14.15 7.91 10.26
CA GLY A 105 14.53 7.35 8.95
C GLY A 105 14.73 5.83 8.97
N LYS A 106 14.21 5.13 9.98
CA LYS A 106 14.32 3.68 10.14
C LYS A 106 13.38 2.91 9.22
N LEU A 107 12.39 3.58 8.65
CA LEU A 107 11.39 2.95 7.81
C LEU A 107 11.08 3.84 6.60
N ASN A 108 11.26 3.29 5.40
CA ASN A 108 10.77 3.90 4.18
C ASN A 108 9.33 3.46 3.97
N CYS A 109 8.41 4.43 3.83
CA CYS A 109 6.99 4.13 3.71
C CYS A 109 6.38 4.83 2.50
N VAL A 110 5.55 4.08 1.77
CA VAL A 110 4.68 4.56 0.71
C VAL A 110 3.24 4.25 1.12
N GLY A 111 2.44 5.27 1.30
CA GLY A 111 1.01 5.12 1.59
C GLY A 111 0.16 5.44 0.38
N ALA A 112 -0.99 4.81 0.25
CA ALA A 112 -2.00 5.13 -0.74
C ALA A 112 -3.31 5.49 -0.07
N THR A 113 -4.02 6.51 -0.59
CA THR A 113 -5.32 6.93 -0.07
C THR A 113 -6.11 7.74 -1.11
N THR A 114 -7.36 8.06 -0.81
CA THR A 114 -8.19 8.96 -1.62
C THR A 114 -7.98 10.42 -1.21
N PRO A 115 -8.34 11.41 -2.07
CA PRO A 115 -8.25 12.83 -1.72
C PRO A 115 -9.12 13.23 -0.53
N GLU A 116 -10.27 12.60 -0.37
CA GLU A 116 -11.19 12.84 0.74
C GLU A 116 -10.60 12.35 2.05
N GLU A 117 -10.21 11.08 2.11
CA GLU A 117 -9.60 10.45 3.27
C GLU A 117 -8.28 11.12 3.69
N TYR A 118 -7.49 11.57 2.70
CA TYR A 118 -6.28 12.32 2.97
C TYR A 118 -6.58 13.61 3.76
N ARG A 119 -7.55 14.40 3.31
CA ARG A 119 -7.95 15.65 3.97
C ARG A 119 -8.54 15.42 5.35
N GLU A 120 -9.34 14.38 5.50
CA GLU A 120 -10.04 14.10 6.76
C GLU A 120 -9.14 13.52 7.84
N ASN A 121 -8.19 12.67 7.46
CA ASN A 121 -7.45 11.85 8.40
C ASN A 121 -5.95 12.19 8.47
N ILE A 122 -5.29 12.40 7.33
CA ILE A 122 -3.84 12.58 7.29
C ILE A 122 -3.46 14.06 7.44
N GLU A 123 -4.15 14.94 6.72
CA GLU A 123 -3.81 16.38 6.68
C GLU A 123 -3.95 17.04 8.04
N LYS A 124 -4.85 16.55 8.89
CA LYS A 124 -5.05 17.04 10.26
C LYS A 124 -3.92 16.65 11.20
N ASP A 125 -3.17 15.61 10.90
CA ASP A 125 -2.04 15.16 11.69
C ASP A 125 -0.73 15.82 11.22
N ARG A 126 -0.38 16.94 11.85
CA ARG A 126 0.84 17.71 11.54
C ARG A 126 2.13 16.86 11.64
N ALA A 127 2.14 15.82 12.46
CA ALA A 127 3.31 14.98 12.65
C ALA A 127 3.51 14.03 11.47
N LEU A 128 2.43 13.49 10.91
CA LEU A 128 2.48 12.71 9.68
C LEU A 128 2.79 13.60 8.46
N MET A 129 2.13 14.75 8.35
CA MET A 129 2.34 15.71 7.25
C MET A 129 3.79 16.11 7.05
N ARG A 130 4.55 16.28 8.15
CA ARG A 130 5.97 16.65 8.08
C ARG A 130 6.89 15.52 7.63
N ARG A 131 6.39 14.29 7.61
CA ARG A 131 7.18 13.09 7.30
C ARG A 131 6.84 12.47 5.97
N PHE A 132 5.68 12.80 5.43
CA PHE A 132 5.21 12.31 4.16
C PHE A 132 5.17 13.42 3.11
N GLN A 133 5.70 13.13 1.95
CA GLN A 133 5.52 13.96 0.77
C GLN A 133 4.30 13.45 0.00
N LYS A 134 3.36 14.34 -0.29
CA LYS A 134 2.15 14.04 -1.06
C LYS A 134 2.45 14.03 -2.55
N TYR A 135 1.92 13.04 -3.25
CA TYR A 135 1.86 12.96 -4.71
C TYR A 135 0.43 12.71 -5.16
N ASP A 136 -0.09 13.59 -5.97
CA ASP A 136 -1.42 13.43 -6.55
C ASP A 136 -1.34 12.61 -7.84
N ILE A 137 -2.18 11.57 -7.93
CA ILE A 137 -2.31 10.71 -9.12
C ILE A 137 -3.62 11.04 -9.80
N ASN A 138 -3.51 11.57 -11.00
CA ASN A 138 -4.65 11.85 -11.84
C ASN A 138 -5.15 10.57 -12.55
N PRO A 139 -6.44 10.50 -12.89
CA PRO A 139 -6.93 9.45 -13.76
C PRO A 139 -6.13 9.38 -15.06
N PRO A 140 -5.82 8.19 -15.58
CA PRO A 140 -5.09 8.05 -16.82
C PRO A 140 -5.88 8.63 -17.99
N SER A 141 -5.17 9.16 -18.98
CA SER A 141 -5.80 9.60 -20.23
C SER A 141 -6.42 8.41 -20.97
N VAL A 142 -7.27 8.70 -21.96
CA VAL A 142 -7.85 7.65 -22.83
C VAL A 142 -6.74 6.85 -23.53
N GLU A 143 -5.68 7.52 -23.93
CA GLU A 143 -4.52 6.90 -24.59
C GLU A 143 -3.73 6.01 -23.63
N ASP A 144 -3.46 6.49 -22.42
CA ASP A 144 -2.82 5.68 -21.37
C ASP A 144 -3.70 4.49 -20.99
N THR A 145 -5.00 4.67 -20.87
CA THR A 145 -5.95 3.59 -20.58
C THR A 145 -5.90 2.50 -21.65
N LYS A 146 -5.81 2.86 -22.94
CA LYS A 146 -5.62 1.89 -24.03
C LYS A 146 -4.32 1.10 -23.89
N LEU A 147 -3.23 1.76 -23.48
CA LEU A 147 -1.96 1.10 -23.23
C LEU A 147 -2.02 0.15 -22.02
N ILE A 148 -2.67 0.58 -20.95
CA ILE A 148 -2.90 -0.25 -19.76
C ILE A 148 -3.69 -1.52 -20.14
N VAL A 149 -4.82 -1.36 -20.84
CA VAL A 149 -5.66 -2.48 -21.29
C VAL A 149 -4.87 -3.44 -22.19
N LYS A 150 -4.09 -2.92 -23.13
CA LYS A 150 -3.22 -3.75 -23.96
C LYS A 150 -2.14 -4.49 -23.13
N GLY A 151 -1.62 -3.87 -22.08
CA GLY A 151 -0.61 -4.48 -21.22
C GLY A 151 -1.14 -5.64 -20.37
N ILE A 152 -2.41 -5.57 -19.98
CA ILE A 152 -3.06 -6.62 -19.16
C ILE A 152 -3.76 -7.70 -20.01
N ALA A 153 -4.09 -7.42 -21.28
CA ALA A 153 -4.75 -8.37 -22.16
C ALA A 153 -4.09 -9.75 -22.20
N PRO A 154 -2.75 -9.89 -22.33
CA PRO A 154 -2.11 -11.22 -22.35
C PRO A 154 -2.36 -12.07 -21.09
N VAL A 155 -2.57 -11.41 -19.93
CA VAL A 155 -2.87 -12.12 -18.68
C VAL A 155 -4.28 -12.70 -18.72
N TYR A 156 -5.23 -11.96 -19.27
CA TYR A 156 -6.62 -12.42 -19.44
C TYR A 156 -6.76 -13.46 -20.56
N ASP A 157 -6.03 -13.29 -21.65
CA ASP A 157 -6.00 -14.29 -22.73
C ASP A 157 -5.53 -15.65 -22.23
N CYS A 158 -4.54 -15.68 -21.35
CA CYS A 158 -4.06 -16.91 -20.72
C CYS A 158 -5.14 -17.58 -19.84
N LEU A 159 -5.94 -16.76 -19.12
CA LEU A 159 -7.03 -17.27 -18.27
C LEU A 159 -8.24 -17.76 -19.10
N LEU A 160 -8.55 -17.11 -20.21
CA LEU A 160 -9.64 -17.50 -21.11
C LEU A 160 -9.31 -18.77 -21.89
N TYR A 161 -8.06 -18.95 -22.31
CA TYR A 161 -7.63 -20.15 -23.02
C TYR A 161 -7.71 -21.44 -22.16
N THR A 162 -7.62 -21.31 -20.83
CA THR A 162 -7.79 -22.45 -19.92
C THR A 162 -9.27 -22.80 -19.69
N SER A 163 -10.22 -21.89 -19.94
CA SER A 163 -11.66 -22.18 -19.82
C SER A 163 -12.23 -22.85 -21.07
N ASP A 164 -11.79 -22.47 -22.27
CA ASP A 164 -12.23 -23.10 -23.53
C ASP A 164 -11.72 -24.53 -23.67
N ALA A 165 -10.52 -24.82 -23.15
CA ALA A 165 -10.00 -26.21 -23.17
C ALA A 165 -10.76 -27.16 -22.22
N ALA A 166 -11.53 -26.65 -21.27
CA ALA A 166 -12.37 -27.45 -20.40
C ALA A 166 -13.76 -27.78 -21.01
N ASP A 167 -14.22 -26.97 -21.95
CA ASP A 167 -15.52 -27.16 -22.63
C ASP A 167 -15.46 -28.14 -23.83
N GLU A 168 -14.31 -28.31 -24.43
CA GLU A 168 -14.12 -29.28 -25.53
C GLU A 168 -13.99 -30.74 -25.08
N GLY A 169 -14.00 -31.02 -23.77
CA GLY A 169 -13.85 -32.35 -23.18
C GLY A 169 -15.13 -33.13 -22.90
N LEU A 170 -16.31 -32.63 -23.28
CA LEU A 170 -17.62 -33.27 -23.10
C LEU A 170 -18.36 -33.44 -24.43
N GLY A 171 -17.83 -34.30 -25.27
CA GLY A 171 -18.47 -34.82 -26.46
C GLY A 171 -18.38 -36.34 -26.50
#